data_3711b93b8039dcb824ed5d1431fb3a5b
#
_entry.id   3711b93b8039dcb824ed5d1431fb3a5b
#
_cell.length_a   1.000
_cell.length_b   1.000
_cell.length_c   1.000
_cell.angle_alpha   90.00
_cell.angle_beta   90.00
_cell.angle_gamma   90.00
#
_symmetry.space_group_name_H-M   'P 1'
#
loop_
_entity.id
_entity.type
_entity.pdbx_description
1 polymer ?
#
loop_
_entity_poly.entity_id
_entity_poly.type
_entity_poly.pdbx_seq_one_letter_code
_entity_poly.pdbx_strand_id
1 'polypeptide(L)'
;EIALAYGHNISLSEKMSIRLGVQASLFINSYGPGVTFGDQYDWGTGDIFSNTTENYENAGITFADFSAGVLYSIHNLLNLGFSVYHLGEPENGILAESDNTLHRKFVVHGNFYQDLQSSNGLWGREDLSDRYLFVNAAFQSQYNFMQGYLGTGVIISPLIGGIALKSDFDNINNIAFMVGATIKNFQIYYVYDLFTSKKKNG
;
A
#
# COMPACT_ATOMS: atom_id res chain seq x y z
N GLU A 1 3.72 -2.48 -17.10
CA GLU A 1 4.08 -3.60 -16.20
C GLU A 1 3.27 -4.83 -16.57
N ILE A 2 3.94 -5.99 -16.62
CA ILE A 2 3.33 -7.32 -16.75
C ILE A 2 3.79 -8.12 -15.55
N ALA A 3 2.87 -8.70 -14.77
CA ALA A 3 3.22 -9.45 -13.59
C ALA A 3 2.58 -10.83 -13.57
N LEU A 4 3.34 -11.82 -13.08
CA LEU A 4 2.89 -13.17 -12.79
C LEU A 4 3.08 -13.43 -11.30
N ALA A 5 2.03 -13.86 -10.62
CA ALA A 5 2.07 -14.18 -9.21
C ALA A 5 1.63 -15.63 -8.96
N TYR A 6 2.30 -16.28 -8.02
CA TYR A 6 1.94 -17.62 -7.54
C TYR A 6 1.82 -17.59 -6.02
N GLY A 7 0.77 -18.23 -5.51
CA GLY A 7 0.54 -18.37 -4.08
C GLY A 7 0.22 -19.81 -3.69
N HIS A 8 0.81 -20.26 -2.59
CA HIS A 8 0.58 -21.57 -2.02
C HIS A 8 0.06 -21.46 -0.60
N ASN A 9 -1.03 -22.17 -0.29
CA ASN A 9 -1.63 -22.17 1.04
C ASN A 9 -1.34 -23.50 1.76
N ILE A 10 -0.80 -23.40 2.95
CA ILE A 10 -0.47 -24.54 3.83
C ILE A 10 -1.39 -24.47 5.04
N SER A 11 -2.31 -25.41 5.18
CA SER A 11 -3.18 -25.53 6.35
C SER A 11 -2.40 -26.21 7.49
N LEU A 12 -2.19 -25.48 8.59
CA LEU A 12 -1.54 -26.01 9.79
C LEU A 12 -2.56 -26.70 10.70
N SER A 13 -3.78 -26.19 10.72
CA SER A 13 -4.93 -26.79 11.43
C SER A 13 -6.22 -26.30 10.79
N GLU A 14 -7.38 -26.70 11.32
CA GLU A 14 -8.69 -26.23 10.87
C GLU A 14 -8.86 -24.69 10.94
N LYS A 15 -8.11 -24.04 11.85
CA LYS A 15 -8.21 -22.59 12.09
C LYS A 15 -6.95 -21.82 11.73
N MET A 16 -5.85 -22.49 11.38
CA MET A 16 -4.57 -21.82 11.14
C MET A 16 -4.00 -22.19 9.78
N SER A 17 -3.50 -21.20 9.07
CA SER A 17 -2.83 -21.41 7.78
C SER A 17 -1.65 -20.46 7.58
N ILE A 18 -0.71 -20.88 6.74
CA ILE A 18 0.36 -20.05 6.19
C ILE A 18 0.17 -20.01 4.68
N ARG A 19 0.20 -18.81 4.12
CA ARG A 19 0.22 -18.60 2.68
C ARG A 19 1.56 -18.00 2.27
N LEU A 20 2.23 -18.68 1.34
CA LEU A 20 3.46 -18.20 0.71
C LEU A 20 3.11 -17.62 -0.66
N GLY A 21 3.72 -16.50 -1.03
CA GLY A 21 3.52 -15.86 -2.32
C GLY A 21 4.83 -15.41 -2.94
N VAL A 22 4.94 -15.55 -4.25
CA VAL A 22 6.02 -15.01 -5.06
C VAL A 22 5.44 -14.31 -6.27
N GLN A 23 6.08 -13.25 -6.72
CA GLN A 23 5.71 -12.50 -7.90
C GLN A 23 6.95 -12.19 -8.74
N ALA A 24 6.82 -12.32 -10.05
CA ALA A 24 7.77 -11.83 -11.03
C ALA A 24 7.07 -10.80 -11.90
N SER A 25 7.69 -9.65 -12.09
CA SER A 25 7.16 -8.52 -12.88
C SER A 25 8.17 -8.11 -13.93
N LEU A 26 7.70 -7.72 -15.10
CA LEU A 26 8.47 -7.08 -16.15
C LEU A 26 7.97 -5.64 -16.29
N PHE A 27 8.87 -4.70 -16.08
CA PHE A 27 8.61 -3.28 -16.28
C PHE A 27 9.21 -2.83 -17.61
N ILE A 28 8.42 -2.06 -18.35
CA ILE A 28 8.83 -1.42 -19.60
C ILE A 28 8.46 0.04 -19.45
N ASN A 29 9.45 0.88 -19.26
CA ASN A 29 9.30 2.31 -19.08
C ASN A 29 10.04 3.04 -20.21
N SER A 30 9.39 4.03 -20.80
CA SER A 30 9.98 4.87 -21.83
C SER A 30 9.38 6.26 -21.79
N TYR A 31 10.11 7.25 -22.24
CA TYR A 31 9.54 8.56 -22.50
C TYR A 31 8.58 8.50 -23.69
N GLY A 32 7.42 9.17 -23.54
CA GLY A 32 6.50 9.37 -24.66
C GLY A 32 7.07 10.37 -25.68
N PRO A 33 6.53 10.39 -26.90
CA PRO A 33 6.89 11.40 -27.89
C PRO A 33 6.46 12.80 -27.39
N GLY A 34 7.30 13.81 -27.63
CA GLY A 34 6.99 15.20 -27.31
C GLY A 34 7.33 15.62 -25.87
N VAL A 35 8.17 14.86 -25.16
CA VAL A 35 8.74 15.32 -23.89
C VAL A 35 9.67 16.49 -24.14
N THR A 36 9.51 17.59 -23.39
CA THR A 36 10.38 18.76 -23.40
C THR A 36 11.21 18.77 -22.12
N PHE A 37 12.52 18.87 -22.25
CA PHE A 37 13.44 18.95 -21.12
C PHE A 37 13.67 20.40 -20.70
N GLY A 38 14.12 20.58 -19.45
CA GLY A 38 14.30 21.91 -18.87
C GLY A 38 15.30 22.80 -19.62
N ASP A 39 16.31 22.21 -20.28
CA ASP A 39 17.31 22.89 -21.12
C ASP A 39 16.76 23.36 -22.46
N GLN A 40 15.61 22.85 -22.88
CA GLN A 40 14.90 23.30 -24.09
C GLN A 40 14.01 24.50 -23.86
N TYR A 41 13.76 24.92 -22.61
CA TYR A 41 12.87 26.00 -22.30
C TYR A 41 13.64 27.30 -22.02
N ASP A 42 13.41 28.32 -22.83
CA ASP A 42 13.93 29.67 -22.56
C ASP A 42 13.00 30.40 -21.59
N TRP A 43 13.44 30.54 -20.36
CA TRP A 43 12.70 31.24 -19.29
C TRP A 43 12.54 32.74 -19.52
N GLY A 44 13.36 33.34 -20.44
CA GLY A 44 13.28 34.74 -20.77
C GLY A 44 12.23 35.07 -21.85
N THR A 45 12.16 34.25 -22.89
CA THR A 45 11.26 34.44 -24.04
C THR A 45 10.03 33.56 -24.00
N GLY A 46 10.08 32.45 -23.26
CA GLY A 46 9.04 31.43 -23.24
C GLY A 46 9.07 30.46 -24.42
N ASP A 47 10.14 30.52 -25.22
CA ASP A 47 10.30 29.66 -26.40
C ASP A 47 10.79 28.26 -26.01
N ILE A 48 10.46 27.28 -26.87
CA ILE A 48 10.94 25.89 -26.73
C ILE A 48 11.90 25.60 -27.89
N PHE A 49 13.13 25.27 -27.56
CA PHE A 49 14.13 24.87 -28.54
C PHE A 49 13.95 23.39 -28.91
N SER A 50 14.22 23.07 -30.17
CA SER A 50 14.13 21.68 -30.66
C SER A 50 15.28 20.78 -30.20
N ASN A 51 16.40 21.38 -29.77
CA ASN A 51 17.59 20.66 -29.37
C ASN A 51 17.66 20.61 -27.84
N THR A 52 18.09 19.46 -27.32
CA THR A 52 18.41 19.24 -25.91
C THR A 52 19.81 18.64 -25.80
N THR A 53 20.48 18.89 -24.69
CA THR A 53 21.75 18.24 -24.33
C THR A 53 21.53 16.87 -23.69
N GLU A 54 20.28 16.58 -23.26
CA GLU A 54 19.91 15.30 -22.69
C GLU A 54 19.90 14.19 -23.76
N ASN A 55 20.57 13.09 -23.47
CA ASN A 55 20.59 11.93 -24.37
C ASN A 55 19.35 11.07 -24.14
N TYR A 56 18.25 11.38 -24.82
CA TYR A 56 16.96 10.71 -24.68
C TYR A 56 16.54 9.89 -25.90
N GLU A 57 17.32 9.92 -26.99
CA GLU A 57 17.05 9.11 -28.18
C GLU A 57 17.07 7.62 -27.79
N ASN A 58 15.91 6.97 -27.88
CA ASN A 58 15.66 5.61 -27.41
C ASN A 58 15.74 5.45 -25.87
N ALA A 59 15.56 6.52 -25.11
CA ALA A 59 15.53 6.45 -23.65
C ALA A 59 14.35 5.61 -23.20
N GLY A 60 14.66 4.40 -22.78
CA GLY A 60 13.73 3.46 -22.20
C GLY A 60 14.48 2.39 -21.44
N ILE A 61 13.84 1.86 -20.41
CA ILE A 61 14.40 0.79 -19.61
C ILE A 61 13.40 -0.34 -19.49
N THR A 62 13.92 -1.55 -19.64
CA THR A 62 13.17 -2.78 -19.36
C THR A 62 13.91 -3.56 -18.31
N PHE A 63 13.25 -3.87 -17.20
CA PHE A 63 13.84 -4.64 -16.12
C PHE A 63 12.84 -5.64 -15.54
N ALA A 64 13.38 -6.74 -15.02
CA ALA A 64 12.61 -7.71 -14.25
C ALA A 64 12.71 -7.38 -12.76
N ASP A 65 11.61 -7.58 -12.05
CA ASP A 65 11.52 -7.40 -10.62
C ASP A 65 10.87 -8.62 -9.97
N PHE A 66 11.31 -8.93 -8.75
CA PHE A 66 10.83 -10.08 -7.99
C PHE A 66 10.39 -9.64 -6.60
N SER A 67 9.31 -10.26 -6.15
CA SER A 67 8.77 -10.02 -4.81
C SER A 67 8.38 -11.35 -4.16
N ALA A 68 8.45 -11.40 -2.84
CA ALA A 68 8.00 -12.56 -2.07
C ALA A 68 7.30 -12.12 -0.80
N GLY A 69 6.42 -12.98 -0.29
CA GLY A 69 5.70 -12.70 0.94
C GLY A 69 5.17 -13.94 1.63
N VAL A 70 4.88 -13.77 2.91
CA VAL A 70 4.24 -14.76 3.75
C VAL A 70 3.08 -14.13 4.51
N LEU A 71 1.98 -14.85 4.61
CA LEU A 71 0.81 -14.48 5.41
C LEU A 71 0.47 -15.61 6.35
N TYR A 72 0.51 -15.35 7.65
CA TYR A 72 -0.02 -16.23 8.67
C TYR A 72 -1.43 -15.80 9.04
N SER A 73 -2.36 -16.75 9.09
CA SER A 73 -3.78 -16.49 9.37
C SER A 73 -4.31 -17.41 10.45
N ILE A 74 -5.00 -16.82 11.42
CA ILE A 74 -5.88 -17.53 12.35
C ILE A 74 -7.29 -17.12 11.99
N HIS A 75 -8.13 -18.10 11.64
CA HIS A 75 -9.48 -17.88 11.15
C HIS A 75 -10.29 -16.96 12.07
N ASN A 76 -10.85 -15.90 11.51
CA ASN A 76 -11.68 -14.87 12.17
C ASN A 76 -11.01 -14.13 13.33
N LEU A 77 -9.70 -14.24 13.54
CA LEU A 77 -9.00 -13.61 14.65
C LEU A 77 -7.85 -12.71 14.18
N LEU A 78 -6.90 -13.26 13.41
CA LEU A 78 -5.63 -12.61 13.17
C LEU A 78 -5.09 -12.94 11.77
N ASN A 79 -4.60 -11.92 11.09
CA ASN A 79 -3.76 -12.08 9.92
C ASN A 79 -2.47 -11.28 10.14
N LEU A 80 -1.32 -11.92 9.92
CA LEU A 80 0.00 -11.28 9.98
C LEU A 80 0.73 -11.55 8.67
N GLY A 81 1.10 -10.50 7.97
CA GLY A 81 1.79 -10.60 6.70
C GLY A 81 3.14 -9.89 6.72
N PHE A 82 4.09 -10.47 6.00
CA PHE A 82 5.38 -9.87 5.69
C PHE A 82 5.65 -10.05 4.20
N SER A 83 6.11 -9.00 3.55
CA SER A 83 6.51 -9.06 2.15
C SER A 83 7.73 -8.20 1.87
N VAL A 84 8.49 -8.63 0.87
CA VAL A 84 9.66 -7.93 0.34
C VAL A 84 9.43 -7.75 -1.15
N TYR A 85 9.51 -6.51 -1.60
CA TYR A 85 9.47 -6.13 -3.01
C TYR A 85 10.85 -5.72 -3.47
N HIS A 86 11.07 -5.76 -4.76
CA HIS A 86 12.33 -5.36 -5.41
C HIS A 86 13.53 -6.17 -4.86
N LEU A 87 13.38 -7.50 -4.81
CA LEU A 87 14.39 -8.41 -4.26
C LEU A 87 15.75 -8.27 -4.94
N GLY A 88 15.75 -8.02 -6.25
CA GLY A 88 16.94 -7.85 -7.08
C GLY A 88 17.51 -6.43 -7.09
N GLU A 89 16.82 -5.45 -6.50
CA GLU A 89 17.17 -4.03 -6.55
C GLU A 89 17.51 -3.58 -7.98
N PRO A 90 16.59 -3.73 -8.95
CA PRO A 90 16.87 -3.40 -10.34
C PRO A 90 17.12 -1.89 -10.49
N GLU A 91 17.95 -1.55 -11.46
CA GLU A 91 18.10 -0.17 -11.91
C GLU A 91 16.83 0.25 -12.68
N ASN A 92 16.26 1.40 -12.35
CA ASN A 92 15.06 1.95 -12.99
C ASN A 92 15.28 3.32 -13.62
N GLY A 93 16.53 3.77 -13.75
CA GLY A 93 16.90 5.00 -14.43
C GLY A 93 16.63 4.91 -15.92
N ILE A 94 15.82 5.83 -16.46
CA ILE A 94 15.55 5.92 -17.90
C ILE A 94 16.70 6.65 -18.61
N LEU A 95 17.38 7.56 -17.93
CA LEU A 95 18.57 8.25 -18.45
C LEU A 95 19.84 7.49 -18.06
N ALA A 96 20.78 7.37 -18.97
CA ALA A 96 21.99 6.57 -18.82
C ALA A 96 22.93 7.01 -17.67
N GLU A 97 22.79 8.25 -17.20
CA GLU A 97 23.60 8.81 -16.12
C GLU A 97 22.92 8.81 -14.74
N SER A 98 21.70 8.27 -14.66
CA SER A 98 20.95 8.24 -13.41
C SER A 98 21.19 6.93 -12.66
N ASP A 99 21.93 6.98 -11.55
CA ASP A 99 22.01 5.88 -10.57
C ASP A 99 20.69 5.82 -9.78
N ASN A 100 19.69 5.20 -10.36
CA ASN A 100 18.36 5.06 -9.79
C ASN A 100 18.06 3.59 -9.47
N THR A 101 18.72 3.08 -8.45
CA THR A 101 18.45 1.75 -7.92
C THR A 101 17.09 1.72 -7.23
N LEU A 102 16.24 0.79 -7.62
CA LEU A 102 14.97 0.54 -6.95
C LEU A 102 15.19 -0.33 -5.70
N HIS A 103 15.48 0.33 -4.59
CA HIS A 103 15.80 -0.35 -3.33
C HIS A 103 14.67 -1.26 -2.85
N ARG A 104 15.04 -2.30 -2.12
CA ARG A 104 14.09 -3.23 -1.50
C ARG A 104 13.10 -2.51 -0.62
N LYS A 105 11.83 -2.89 -0.78
CA LYS A 105 10.72 -2.41 0.04
C LYS A 105 10.25 -3.55 0.94
N PHE A 106 10.28 -3.31 2.24
CA PHE A 106 9.76 -4.22 3.26
C PHE A 106 8.40 -3.75 3.71
N VAL A 107 7.46 -4.68 3.81
CA VAL A 107 6.12 -4.41 4.31
C VAL A 107 5.73 -5.45 5.35
N VAL A 108 5.33 -4.99 6.52
CA VAL A 108 4.69 -5.81 7.56
C VAL A 108 3.28 -5.29 7.75
N HIS A 109 2.31 -6.19 7.83
CA HIS A 109 0.94 -5.79 8.14
C HIS A 109 0.27 -6.82 9.04
N GLY A 110 -0.69 -6.34 9.81
CA GLY A 110 -1.51 -7.17 10.68
C GLY A 110 -2.94 -6.69 10.75
N ASN A 111 -3.88 -7.63 10.80
CA ASN A 111 -5.28 -7.37 11.06
C ASN A 111 -5.74 -8.27 12.19
N PHE A 112 -6.31 -7.67 13.21
CA PHE A 112 -6.88 -8.36 14.35
C PHE A 112 -8.39 -8.10 14.40
N TYR A 113 -9.17 -9.15 14.66
CA TYR A 113 -10.61 -9.09 14.78
C TYR A 113 -11.03 -9.69 16.12
N GLN A 114 -11.83 -8.95 16.89
CA GLN A 114 -12.41 -9.41 18.13
C GLN A 114 -13.92 -9.46 17.99
N ASP A 115 -14.48 -10.64 18.17
CA ASP A 115 -15.94 -10.81 18.27
C ASP A 115 -16.44 -10.13 19.55
N LEU A 116 -17.42 -9.25 19.41
CA LEU A 116 -18.08 -8.54 20.49
C LEU A 116 -19.41 -9.19 20.91
N GLN A 117 -19.79 -10.33 20.30
CA GLN A 117 -20.92 -11.13 20.73
C GLN A 117 -20.57 -11.85 22.03
N SER A 118 -20.83 -11.20 23.14
CA SER A 118 -20.79 -11.87 24.44
C SER A 118 -22.16 -12.46 24.74
N SER A 119 -22.20 -13.71 25.13
CA SER A 119 -23.41 -14.39 25.63
C SER A 119 -24.03 -13.74 26.88
N ASN A 120 -23.36 -12.73 27.46
CA ASN A 120 -23.80 -11.95 28.63
C ASN A 120 -23.84 -10.46 28.34
N GLY A 121 -24.21 -10.04 27.12
CA GLY A 121 -24.17 -8.66 26.69
C GLY A 121 -25.05 -7.73 27.51
N LEU A 122 -24.48 -6.60 27.97
CA LEU A 122 -25.15 -5.44 28.61
C LEU A 122 -26.36 -4.89 27.83
N TRP A 123 -26.63 -5.36 26.63
CA TRP A 123 -27.67 -4.86 25.73
C TRP A 123 -28.73 -5.89 25.29
N GLY A 124 -28.76 -7.08 25.87
CA GLY A 124 -29.89 -8.02 25.91
C GLY A 124 -30.71 -8.25 24.62
N ARG A 125 -30.12 -8.17 23.43
CA ARG A 125 -30.77 -8.47 22.17
C ARG A 125 -30.04 -9.58 21.43
N GLU A 126 -30.68 -10.74 21.36
CA GLU A 126 -30.17 -11.95 20.70
C GLU A 126 -30.13 -11.85 19.14
N ASP A 127 -30.68 -10.78 18.55
CA ASP A 127 -30.95 -10.71 17.10
C ASP A 127 -30.02 -9.78 16.29
N LEU A 128 -28.95 -9.23 16.86
CA LEU A 128 -28.04 -8.41 16.09
C LEU A 128 -26.80 -9.22 15.69
N SER A 129 -26.88 -9.79 14.50
CA SER A 129 -25.83 -10.38 13.71
C SER A 129 -24.54 -9.55 13.74
N ASP A 130 -23.40 -10.24 13.87
CA ASP A 130 -22.05 -9.83 13.57
C ASP A 130 -21.60 -8.46 14.11
N ARG A 131 -21.04 -8.49 15.32
CA ARG A 131 -20.38 -7.34 15.93
C ARG A 131 -18.91 -7.65 16.10
N TYR A 132 -18.05 -6.89 15.45
CA TYR A 132 -16.60 -7.06 15.53
C TYR A 132 -15.92 -5.74 15.82
N LEU A 133 -14.93 -5.77 16.71
CA LEU A 133 -13.87 -4.77 16.75
C LEU A 133 -12.78 -5.23 15.78
N PHE A 134 -12.25 -4.33 14.98
CA PHE A 134 -11.06 -4.61 14.18
C PHE A 134 -9.93 -3.61 14.47
N VAL A 135 -8.70 -4.10 14.40
CA VAL A 135 -7.49 -3.30 14.45
C VAL A 135 -6.61 -3.70 13.27
N ASN A 136 -6.17 -2.72 12.51
CA ASN A 136 -5.29 -2.89 11.36
C ASN A 136 -4.01 -2.11 11.60
N ALA A 137 -2.87 -2.73 11.38
CA ALA A 137 -1.58 -2.06 11.44
C ALA A 137 -0.76 -2.43 10.22
N ALA A 138 -0.01 -1.49 9.70
CA ALA A 138 0.96 -1.73 8.64
C ALA A 138 2.20 -0.86 8.85
N PHE A 139 3.33 -1.40 8.48
CA PHE A 139 4.60 -0.70 8.42
C PHE A 139 5.27 -0.99 7.09
N GLN A 140 5.81 0.03 6.46
CA GLN A 140 6.64 -0.13 5.27
C GLN A 140 7.93 0.67 5.39
N SER A 141 8.98 0.11 4.83
CA SER A 141 10.30 0.74 4.75
C SER A 141 10.91 0.50 3.37
N GLN A 142 11.44 1.55 2.76
CA GLN A 142 12.18 1.49 1.51
C GLN A 142 13.27 2.57 1.54
N TYR A 143 14.54 2.14 1.50
CA TYR A 143 15.69 3.04 1.63
C TYR A 143 15.55 3.97 2.86
N ASN A 144 15.50 5.28 2.67
CA ASN A 144 15.34 6.27 3.75
C ASN A 144 13.88 6.60 4.09
N PHE A 145 12.92 5.94 3.42
CA PHE A 145 11.50 6.19 3.64
C PHE A 145 10.91 5.13 4.56
N MET A 146 10.28 5.58 5.63
CA MET A 146 9.52 4.73 6.55
C MET A 146 8.12 5.28 6.73
N GLN A 147 7.14 4.40 6.79
CA GLN A 147 5.75 4.79 7.00
C GLN A 147 5.02 3.75 7.82
N GLY A 148 4.28 4.23 8.82
CA GLY A 148 3.39 3.44 9.65
C GLY A 148 1.92 3.80 9.40
N TYR A 149 1.07 2.82 9.55
CA TYR A 149 -0.38 2.93 9.51
C TYR A 149 -0.96 2.17 10.69
N LEU A 150 -1.90 2.79 11.40
CA LEU A 150 -2.68 2.15 12.46
C LEU A 150 -4.14 2.57 12.35
N GLY A 151 -5.01 1.60 12.20
CA GLY A 151 -6.45 1.82 12.10
C GLY A 151 -7.21 0.94 13.07
N THR A 152 -8.35 1.42 13.53
CA THR A 152 -9.30 0.65 14.34
C THR A 152 -10.72 1.04 14.00
N GLY A 153 -11.65 0.15 14.24
CA GLY A 153 -13.06 0.42 14.01
C GLY A 153 -13.94 -0.71 14.47
N VAL A 154 -15.22 -0.50 14.29
CA VAL A 154 -16.27 -1.46 14.66
C VAL A 154 -17.14 -1.79 13.46
N ILE A 155 -17.54 -3.04 13.40
CA ILE A 155 -18.58 -3.55 12.51
C ILE A 155 -19.77 -3.86 13.40
N ILE A 156 -20.89 -3.21 13.14
CA ILE A 156 -22.18 -3.49 13.76
C ILE A 156 -23.16 -3.63 12.60
N SER A 157 -23.31 -4.86 12.12
CA SER A 157 -24.07 -5.13 10.88
C SER A 157 -25.41 -4.39 10.88
N PRO A 158 -25.75 -3.64 9.81
CA PRO A 158 -25.01 -3.54 8.54
C PRO A 158 -23.94 -2.43 8.50
N LEU A 159 -23.71 -1.68 9.57
CA LEU A 159 -22.85 -0.49 9.60
C LEU A 159 -21.39 -0.82 9.94
N ILE A 160 -20.48 -0.03 9.38
CA ILE A 160 -19.04 -0.11 9.62
C ILE A 160 -18.55 1.31 9.90
N GLY A 161 -17.75 1.48 10.95
CA GLY A 161 -17.12 2.76 11.27
C GLY A 161 -15.70 2.58 11.79
N GLY A 162 -14.80 3.51 11.47
CA GLY A 162 -13.42 3.41 11.91
C GLY A 162 -12.64 4.70 11.75
N ILE A 163 -11.45 4.70 12.38
CA ILE A 163 -10.46 5.76 12.29
C ILE A 163 -9.09 5.15 12.04
N ALA A 164 -8.25 5.84 11.29
CA ALA A 164 -6.90 5.42 11.03
C ALA A 164 -5.92 6.60 11.06
N LEU A 165 -4.69 6.30 11.43
CA LEU A 165 -3.56 7.23 11.47
C LEU A 165 -2.48 6.74 10.52
N LYS A 166 -1.87 7.67 9.80
CA LYS A 166 -0.71 7.43 8.94
C LYS A 166 0.40 8.38 9.33
N SER A 167 1.60 7.84 9.53
CA SER A 167 2.76 8.57 10.03
C SER A 167 4.02 8.15 9.27
N ASP A 168 4.94 9.08 9.08
CA ASP A 168 6.31 8.85 8.62
C ASP A 168 7.31 8.74 9.78
N PHE A 169 6.80 8.57 11.01
CA PHE A 169 7.50 8.55 12.29
C PHE A 169 8.03 9.90 12.78
N ASP A 170 8.18 10.88 11.92
CA ASP A 170 8.49 12.25 12.32
C ASP A 170 7.20 13.03 12.62
N ASN A 171 6.15 12.76 11.83
CA ASN A 171 4.87 13.47 11.95
C ASN A 171 3.69 12.54 11.66
N ILE A 172 2.54 12.85 12.24
CA ILE A 172 1.26 12.29 11.79
C ILE A 172 0.86 13.04 10.52
N ASN A 173 0.90 12.35 9.38
CA ASN A 173 0.66 12.95 8.07
C ASN A 173 -0.82 12.98 7.70
N ASN A 174 -1.58 12.03 8.23
CA ASN A 174 -2.97 11.84 7.86
C ASN A 174 -3.76 11.20 8.99
N ILE A 175 -5.00 11.67 9.18
CA ILE A 175 -6.03 11.04 10.00
C ILE A 175 -7.20 10.72 9.08
N ALA A 176 -7.55 9.46 8.94
CA ALA A 176 -8.64 9.00 8.11
C ALA A 176 -9.84 8.58 8.95
N PHE A 177 -11.03 8.97 8.52
CA PHE A 177 -12.29 8.51 9.07
C PHE A 177 -12.99 7.65 8.02
N MET A 178 -13.46 6.49 8.43
CA MET A 178 -14.17 5.56 7.56
C MET A 178 -15.57 5.33 8.08
N VAL A 179 -16.54 5.37 7.18
CA VAL A 179 -17.92 4.94 7.43
C VAL A 179 -18.38 4.10 6.24
N GLY A 180 -19.11 3.03 6.51
CA GLY A 180 -19.57 2.14 5.46
C GLY A 180 -20.79 1.32 5.89
N ALA A 181 -21.32 0.60 4.94
CA ALA A 181 -22.43 -0.33 5.16
C ALA A 181 -22.31 -1.57 4.27
N THR A 182 -22.76 -2.70 4.81
CA THR A 182 -22.91 -3.96 4.10
C THR A 182 -24.39 -4.15 3.74
N ILE A 183 -24.69 -4.24 2.45
CA ILE A 183 -26.05 -4.45 1.93
C ILE A 183 -26.02 -5.75 1.12
N LYS A 184 -26.51 -6.85 1.69
CA LYS A 184 -26.43 -8.20 1.11
C LYS A 184 -24.96 -8.54 0.76
N ASN A 185 -24.65 -8.65 -0.55
CA ASN A 185 -23.32 -9.01 -1.06
C ASN A 185 -22.47 -7.78 -1.42
N PHE A 186 -22.97 -6.55 -1.17
CA PHE A 186 -22.26 -5.32 -1.47
C PHE A 186 -21.76 -4.66 -0.20
N GLN A 187 -20.55 -4.14 -0.25
CA GLN A 187 -19.99 -3.28 0.79
C GLN A 187 -19.64 -1.94 0.18
N ILE A 188 -20.12 -0.87 0.81
CA ILE A 188 -19.90 0.50 0.37
C ILE A 188 -19.17 1.21 1.50
N TYR A 189 -18.06 1.88 1.17
CA TYR A 189 -17.26 2.65 2.10
C TYR A 189 -17.09 4.08 1.62
N TYR A 190 -17.13 5.00 2.56
CA TYR A 190 -16.67 6.37 2.39
C TYR A 190 -15.52 6.62 3.34
N VAL A 191 -14.42 7.15 2.81
CA VAL A 191 -13.23 7.50 3.60
C VAL A 191 -12.97 8.99 3.43
N TYR A 192 -12.80 9.68 4.55
CA TYR A 192 -12.44 11.09 4.59
C TYR A 192 -11.07 11.26 5.24
N ASP A 193 -10.13 11.81 4.47
CA ASP A 193 -8.74 12.03 4.88
C ASP A 193 -8.50 13.48 5.30
N LEU A 194 -7.99 13.66 6.52
CA LEU A 194 -7.48 14.93 7.03
C LEU A 194 -5.95 14.92 6.96
N PHE A 195 -5.37 15.74 6.10
CA PHE A 195 -3.94 15.95 6.02
C PHE A 195 -3.48 16.89 7.13
N THR A 196 -2.60 16.42 8.00
CA THR A 196 -2.08 17.16 9.16
C THR A 196 -0.66 17.65 8.98
N SER A 197 0.00 17.30 7.85
CA SER A 197 1.38 17.67 7.57
C SER A 197 1.54 19.19 7.54
N LYS A 198 2.22 19.76 8.55
CA LYS A 198 2.72 21.12 8.50
C LYS A 198 3.91 21.15 7.54
N LYS A 199 3.78 21.90 6.44
CA LYS A 199 4.91 22.25 5.59
C LYS A 199 5.98 22.88 6.49
N LYS A 200 7.14 22.25 6.69
CA LYS A 200 8.31 22.90 7.27
C LYS A 200 8.69 24.02 6.31
N ASN A 201 8.38 25.26 6.69
CA ASN A 201 8.95 26.42 6.02
C ASN A 201 10.45 26.38 6.35
N GLY A 202 11.27 25.96 5.38
CA GLY A 202 12.71 26.09 5.39
C GLY A 202 13.09 27.49 4.92
#